data_0e638d4412d0eff55893bce1b0dd4185
#
_entry.id   0e638d4412d0eff55893bce1b0dd4185
#
_cell.length_a   1.000
_cell.length_b   1.000
_cell.length_c   1.000
_cell.angle_alpha   90.00
_cell.angle_beta   90.00
_cell.angle_gamma   90.00
#
_symmetry.space_group_name_H-M   'P 1'
#
loop_
_entity.id
_entity.type
_entity.pdbx_description
1 polymer ?
#
loop_
_entity_poly.entity_id
_entity_poly.type
_entity_poly.pdbx_seq_one_letter_code
_entity_poly.pdbx_strand_id
1 'polypeptide(L)'
;MSGGPADGAPSYRVWALPGIPEVQQGDDLAKLIAATEPGLVDGDVLLVTSKIVSKAEGRIVEAADREAAIDAETVRVVARRGTLRIVENRQGLVMAAAGVDASNTPAGTVLLLPEDPDASARAVRDGLRDALGVEVGVVVTDTFGRPWRNGLTDVAIGAAGVKVLDDLRGGTDVYGNPLSATVVATADELAAAGDLVKGKASGLPVAVVRGLPHVVADADASGDDGARAMVRVAADDMFRLGTSEAVREALNLRRTVREFTGEPVDPGAVRRAVAAAVTAPAPHHTTPWRFVLLESQGARTRLLDAMRDAWIADLRRDGRSEESVAKRVRRGDVLRNAPYLAVPCLVTDGAHTYGDERRDTAEREMFVVAAGAGVQNFLVALAGERLGSAWVSSTMFCRSVVREVLDLPDTWDPLGAVAVGHPKGAAPPRAARDAETFLTVR
;
A
#
# COMPACT_ATOMS: atom_id res chain seq x y z
N MET A 1 44.27 -16.18 23.66
CA MET A 1 44.50 -16.83 22.36
C MET A 1 43.47 -16.19 21.40
N SER A 2 43.94 -15.19 20.64
CA SER A 2 43.10 -14.54 19.59
C SER A 2 43.29 -15.35 18.32
N GLY A 3 42.40 -16.31 18.09
CA GLY A 3 42.31 -16.95 16.78
C GLY A 3 41.70 -15.92 15.82
N GLY A 4 42.54 -15.32 14.95
CA GLY A 4 42.06 -14.59 13.78
C GLY A 4 41.31 -15.53 12.83
N PRO A 5 40.53 -14.98 11.88
CA PRO A 5 39.87 -15.78 10.86
C PRO A 5 40.88 -16.63 10.12
N ALA A 6 40.47 -17.84 9.69
CA ALA A 6 41.30 -18.72 8.87
C ALA A 6 41.77 -17.94 7.63
N ASP A 7 43.05 -18.08 7.27
CA ASP A 7 43.67 -17.43 6.10
C ASP A 7 42.79 -17.69 4.85
N GLY A 8 42.27 -16.60 4.23
CA GLY A 8 41.46 -16.64 3.01
C GLY A 8 39.94 -16.61 3.19
N ALA A 9 39.41 -16.64 4.42
CA ALA A 9 37.95 -16.46 4.62
C ALA A 9 37.57 -14.98 4.44
N PRO A 10 36.46 -14.66 3.74
CA PRO A 10 35.96 -13.29 3.65
C PRO A 10 35.71 -12.70 5.05
N SER A 11 36.26 -11.52 5.31
CA SER A 11 36.09 -10.83 6.58
C SER A 11 36.15 -9.32 6.38
N TYR A 12 35.50 -8.57 7.28
CA TYR A 12 35.56 -7.12 7.28
C TYR A 12 35.67 -6.58 8.72
N ARG A 13 36.09 -5.34 8.83
CA ARG A 13 36.19 -4.62 10.09
C ARG A 13 35.34 -3.35 10.04
N VAL A 14 34.66 -3.04 11.16
CA VAL A 14 33.90 -1.80 11.35
C VAL A 14 34.40 -1.10 12.61
N TRP A 15 34.62 0.21 12.55
CA TRP A 15 34.97 1.02 13.72
C TRP A 15 34.45 2.44 13.59
N ALA A 16 34.15 3.09 14.69
CA ALA A 16 33.73 4.49 14.70
C ALA A 16 34.94 5.43 14.72
N LEU A 17 34.83 6.59 14.08
CA LEU A 17 35.87 7.63 14.07
C LEU A 17 35.68 8.57 15.25
N PRO A 18 36.64 8.66 16.18
CA PRO A 18 36.64 9.67 17.24
C PRO A 18 37.14 11.02 16.72
N GLY A 19 36.87 12.08 17.48
CA GLY A 19 37.48 13.40 17.25
C GLY A 19 36.74 14.33 16.29
N ILE A 20 35.62 13.93 15.74
CA ILE A 20 34.76 14.82 14.96
C ILE A 20 34.09 15.82 15.91
N PRO A 21 34.28 17.14 15.71
CA PRO A 21 33.70 18.16 16.58
C PRO A 21 32.17 18.28 16.40
N GLU A 22 31.54 19.11 17.25
CA GLU A 22 30.14 19.50 17.02
C GLU A 22 30.03 20.26 15.70
N VAL A 23 29.23 19.72 14.77
CA VAL A 23 29.06 20.26 13.41
C VAL A 23 28.13 21.45 13.42
N GLN A 24 28.51 22.52 12.74
CA GLN A 24 27.76 23.76 12.56
C GLN A 24 27.35 23.94 11.11
N GLN A 25 26.38 24.81 10.87
CA GLN A 25 25.98 25.17 9.52
C GLN A 25 27.14 25.77 8.74
N GLY A 26 27.37 25.25 7.54
CA GLY A 26 28.44 25.67 6.63
C GLY A 26 29.76 24.92 6.83
N ASP A 27 29.84 24.01 7.79
CA ASP A 27 31.03 23.19 7.98
C ASP A 27 31.23 22.23 6.79
N ASP A 28 32.49 22.07 6.39
CA ASP A 28 32.92 21.12 5.38
C ASP A 28 33.19 19.76 6.04
N LEU A 29 32.25 18.83 5.91
CA LEU A 29 32.34 17.52 6.55
C LEU A 29 33.57 16.71 6.10
N ALA A 30 33.96 16.82 4.83
CA ALA A 30 35.16 16.10 4.34
C ALA A 30 36.43 16.61 5.04
N LYS A 31 36.57 17.92 5.23
CA LYS A 31 37.70 18.50 5.97
C LYS A 31 37.65 18.12 7.45
N LEU A 32 36.48 18.14 8.09
CA LEU A 32 36.36 17.73 9.48
C LEU A 32 36.77 16.25 9.68
N ILE A 33 36.33 15.37 8.76
CA ILE A 33 36.70 13.95 8.79
C ILE A 33 38.19 13.79 8.52
N ALA A 34 38.75 14.43 7.49
CA ALA A 34 40.17 14.34 7.16
C ALA A 34 41.07 14.84 8.30
N ALA A 35 40.64 15.87 9.04
CA ALA A 35 41.41 16.41 10.19
C ALA A 35 41.48 15.46 11.37
N THR A 36 40.69 14.40 11.44
CA THR A 36 40.84 13.33 12.45
C THR A 36 41.94 12.35 12.17
N GLU A 37 42.64 12.50 11.05
CA GLU A 37 43.68 11.55 10.57
C GLU A 37 43.16 10.11 10.54
N PRO A 38 42.04 9.82 9.84
CA PRO A 38 41.31 8.56 9.99
C PRO A 38 42.01 7.33 9.43
N GLY A 39 43.17 7.50 8.76
CA GLY A 39 43.94 6.41 8.17
C GLY A 39 43.17 5.63 7.11
N LEU A 40 42.33 6.34 6.32
CA LEU A 40 41.56 5.76 5.24
C LEU A 40 42.47 5.22 4.13
N VAL A 41 42.00 4.18 3.45
CA VAL A 41 42.65 3.60 2.28
C VAL A 41 41.60 3.36 1.19
N ASP A 42 42.07 3.16 -0.05
CA ASP A 42 41.17 2.81 -1.16
C ASP A 42 40.32 1.59 -0.82
N GLY A 43 39.04 1.66 -1.16
CA GLY A 43 38.09 0.60 -0.90
C GLY A 43 37.39 0.64 0.48
N ASP A 44 37.74 1.63 1.35
CA ASP A 44 36.98 1.86 2.58
C ASP A 44 35.59 2.45 2.29
N VAL A 45 34.62 2.20 3.16
CA VAL A 45 33.31 2.82 3.12
C VAL A 45 33.05 3.61 4.39
N LEU A 46 32.70 4.90 4.27
CA LEU A 46 32.31 5.74 5.39
C LEU A 46 30.81 5.72 5.57
N LEU A 47 30.36 5.57 6.81
CA LEU A 47 28.95 5.54 7.22
C LEU A 47 28.68 6.77 8.08
N VAL A 48 28.12 7.79 7.46
CA VAL A 48 27.94 9.14 8.03
C VAL A 48 26.48 9.30 8.49
N THR A 49 26.25 9.66 9.76
CA THR A 49 24.88 9.89 10.22
C THR A 49 24.27 11.13 9.56
N SER A 50 23.01 11.04 9.14
CA SER A 50 22.24 12.15 8.56
C SER A 50 22.27 13.42 9.40
N LYS A 51 22.33 13.29 10.71
CA LYS A 51 22.30 14.44 11.63
C LYS A 51 23.44 15.45 11.41
N ILE A 52 24.67 14.99 11.21
CA ILE A 52 25.78 15.92 10.96
C ILE A 52 25.71 16.52 9.56
N VAL A 53 25.22 15.76 8.58
CA VAL A 53 24.95 16.27 7.23
C VAL A 53 23.89 17.37 7.28
N SER A 54 22.76 17.11 7.91
CA SER A 54 21.69 18.08 8.09
C SER A 54 22.16 19.35 8.84
N LYS A 55 23.00 19.21 9.86
CA LYS A 55 23.57 20.38 10.57
C LYS A 55 24.44 21.21 9.64
N ALA A 56 25.35 20.57 8.91
CA ALA A 56 26.24 21.25 7.96
C ALA A 56 25.45 22.00 6.87
N GLU A 57 24.34 21.44 6.41
CA GLU A 57 23.45 22.04 5.42
C GLU A 57 22.49 23.10 6.00
N GLY A 58 22.54 23.36 7.33
CA GLY A 58 21.64 24.34 7.96
C GLY A 58 20.19 23.88 8.01
N ARG A 59 19.92 22.57 8.06
CA ARG A 59 18.57 21.98 8.14
C ARG A 59 17.98 22.00 9.56
N ILE A 60 18.62 22.73 10.51
CA ILE A 60 18.01 23.06 11.80
C ILE A 60 17.04 24.22 11.56
N VAL A 61 15.77 24.01 11.87
CA VAL A 61 14.72 25.02 11.69
C VAL A 61 14.03 25.31 13.01
N GLU A 62 13.65 26.57 13.22
CA GLU A 62 12.77 26.93 14.33
C GLU A 62 11.40 26.28 14.11
N ALA A 63 10.93 25.58 15.10
CA ALA A 63 9.61 24.95 15.09
C ALA A 63 9.00 25.07 16.48
N ALA A 64 8.14 26.04 16.65
CA ALA A 64 7.30 26.15 17.85
C ALA A 64 6.39 24.91 18.02
N ASP A 65 6.04 24.27 16.90
CA ASP A 65 5.30 23.02 16.83
C ASP A 65 6.01 22.04 15.88
N ARG A 66 6.54 20.95 16.44
CA ARG A 66 7.16 19.85 15.68
C ARG A 66 6.20 19.25 14.65
N GLU A 67 4.89 19.18 14.94
CA GLU A 67 3.91 18.63 14.04
C GLU A 67 3.78 19.44 12.74
N ALA A 68 3.90 20.77 12.82
CA ALA A 68 3.92 21.64 11.63
C ALA A 68 5.12 21.34 10.71
N ALA A 69 6.29 21.08 11.29
CA ALA A 69 7.47 20.69 10.52
C ALA A 69 7.29 19.31 9.85
N ILE A 70 6.68 18.34 10.55
CA ILE A 70 6.34 17.04 9.99
C ILE A 70 5.35 17.20 8.83
N ASP A 71 4.32 18.06 8.98
CA ASP A 71 3.34 18.32 7.91
C ASP A 71 4.02 18.91 6.66
N ALA A 72 4.96 19.83 6.85
CA ALA A 72 5.69 20.46 5.75
C ALA A 72 6.56 19.47 4.96
N GLU A 73 7.14 18.46 5.61
CA GLU A 73 7.97 17.42 4.98
C GLU A 73 7.15 16.22 4.48
N THR A 74 5.85 16.12 4.81
CA THR A 74 4.98 15.00 4.45
C THR A 74 4.40 15.17 3.05
N VAL A 75 4.63 14.21 2.18
CA VAL A 75 3.93 14.08 0.88
C VAL A 75 2.59 13.37 1.05
N ARG A 76 2.57 12.26 1.80
CA ARG A 76 1.35 11.55 2.15
C ARG A 76 1.46 10.79 3.46
N VAL A 77 0.34 10.61 4.14
CA VAL A 77 0.27 9.82 5.37
C VAL A 77 -0.04 8.36 5.03
N VAL A 78 0.87 7.45 5.37
CA VAL A 78 0.71 6.02 5.14
C VAL A 78 -0.06 5.35 6.28
N ALA A 79 0.30 5.62 7.54
CA ALA A 79 -0.38 5.03 8.69
C ALA A 79 -0.36 5.97 9.91
N ARG A 80 -1.33 5.79 10.83
CA ARG A 80 -1.41 6.53 12.10
C ARG A 80 -1.73 5.59 13.25
N ARG A 81 -1.09 5.81 14.40
CA ARG A 81 -1.44 5.19 15.69
C ARG A 81 -1.25 6.22 16.81
N GLY A 82 -2.33 6.77 17.32
CA GLY A 82 -2.28 7.91 18.23
C GLY A 82 -1.62 9.11 17.53
N THR A 83 -0.59 9.69 18.17
CA THR A 83 0.21 10.78 17.60
C THR A 83 1.28 10.33 16.63
N LEU A 84 1.63 9.04 16.61
CA LEU A 84 2.65 8.51 15.70
C LEU A 84 2.10 8.45 14.28
N ARG A 85 2.82 9.05 13.34
CA ARG A 85 2.55 9.02 11.90
C ARG A 85 3.70 8.34 11.16
N ILE A 86 3.38 7.40 10.29
CA ILE A 86 4.26 6.91 9.23
C ILE A 86 3.86 7.65 7.97
N VAL A 87 4.79 8.30 7.34
CA VAL A 87 4.55 9.16 6.18
C VAL A 87 5.59 8.91 5.10
N GLU A 88 5.23 9.15 3.86
CA GLU A 88 6.19 9.32 2.77
C GLU A 88 6.63 10.79 2.76
N ASN A 89 7.94 11.01 2.81
CA ASN A 89 8.54 12.33 2.78
C ASN A 89 8.90 12.77 1.35
N ARG A 90 9.48 13.96 1.20
CA ARG A 90 9.84 14.53 -0.12
C ARG A 90 10.90 13.73 -0.88
N GLN A 91 11.70 12.92 -0.18
CA GLN A 91 12.71 12.04 -0.77
C GLN A 91 12.13 10.68 -1.21
N GLY A 92 10.83 10.43 -0.93
CA GLY A 92 10.15 9.16 -1.21
C GLY A 92 10.35 8.11 -0.11
N LEU A 93 10.98 8.46 1.00
CA LEU A 93 11.21 7.55 2.12
C LEU A 93 9.93 7.42 2.95
N VAL A 94 9.51 6.19 3.24
CA VAL A 94 8.36 5.89 4.10
C VAL A 94 8.87 5.63 5.52
N MET A 95 8.67 6.59 6.41
CA MET A 95 9.25 6.57 7.74
C MET A 95 8.42 7.30 8.79
N ALA A 96 8.80 7.16 10.06
CA ALA A 96 8.14 7.88 11.15
C ALA A 96 8.42 9.39 11.07
N ALA A 97 7.38 10.20 11.23
CA ALA A 97 7.48 11.64 11.38
C ALA A 97 8.29 12.35 10.28
N ALA A 98 8.30 11.84 9.05
CA ALA A 98 9.05 12.36 7.89
C ALA A 98 10.58 12.50 8.12
N GLY A 99 11.15 11.84 9.13
CA GLY A 99 12.54 12.01 9.54
C GLY A 99 12.81 13.27 10.38
N VAL A 100 11.78 14.01 10.77
CA VAL A 100 11.92 15.20 11.63
C VAL A 100 12.30 14.79 13.05
N ASP A 101 13.51 15.15 13.47
CA ASP A 101 14.07 14.84 14.79
C ASP A 101 14.20 16.10 15.64
N ALA A 102 13.84 15.99 16.91
CA ALA A 102 14.02 17.04 17.92
C ALA A 102 15.13 16.69 18.93
N SER A 103 15.84 15.58 18.71
CA SER A 103 16.95 15.16 19.58
C SER A 103 18.26 15.80 19.14
N ASN A 104 19.13 16.15 20.11
CA ASN A 104 20.44 16.79 19.88
C ASN A 104 20.36 18.10 19.08
N THR A 105 19.29 18.88 19.30
CA THR A 105 19.08 20.22 18.74
C THR A 105 18.74 21.22 19.85
N PRO A 106 18.97 22.52 19.68
CA PRO A 106 18.53 23.54 20.64
C PRO A 106 17.03 23.44 20.95
N ALA A 107 16.64 23.81 22.16
CA ALA A 107 15.22 23.85 22.54
C ALA A 107 14.42 24.77 21.58
N GLY A 108 13.26 24.31 21.13
CA GLY A 108 12.42 25.05 20.18
C GLY A 108 12.85 24.91 18.71
N THR A 109 13.80 24.01 18.42
CA THR A 109 14.21 23.69 17.04
C THR A 109 14.02 22.22 16.73
N VAL A 110 13.94 21.90 15.44
CA VAL A 110 13.95 20.54 14.91
C VAL A 110 14.98 20.42 13.80
N LEU A 111 15.45 19.19 13.57
CA LEU A 111 16.35 18.84 12.50
C LEU A 111 15.58 18.11 11.42
N LEU A 112 15.65 18.62 10.19
CA LEU A 112 15.13 17.97 8.99
C LEU A 112 16.22 17.10 8.36
N LEU A 113 15.84 16.12 7.53
CA LEU A 113 16.80 15.35 6.75
C LEU A 113 17.55 16.24 5.74
N PRO A 114 18.75 15.83 5.27
CA PRO A 114 19.45 16.49 4.16
C PRO A 114 18.51 16.65 2.97
N GLU A 115 18.69 17.69 2.17
CA GLU A 115 17.79 17.96 1.03
C GLU A 115 17.97 16.92 -0.10
N ASP A 116 19.22 16.65 -0.42
CA ASP A 116 19.63 15.57 -1.35
C ASP A 116 20.76 14.75 -0.71
N PRO A 117 20.44 13.67 0.03
CA PRO A 117 21.46 12.87 0.72
C PRO A 117 22.49 12.22 -0.20
N ASP A 118 22.11 11.91 -1.47
CA ASP A 118 23.04 11.36 -2.44
C ASP A 118 24.05 12.43 -2.91
N ALA A 119 23.61 13.67 -3.13
CA ALA A 119 24.49 14.79 -3.43
C ALA A 119 25.42 15.07 -2.23
N SER A 120 24.92 15.01 -1.01
CA SER A 120 25.74 15.18 0.21
C SER A 120 26.81 14.09 0.33
N ALA A 121 26.45 12.82 0.06
CA ALA A 121 27.41 11.72 0.03
C ALA A 121 28.49 11.93 -1.02
N ARG A 122 28.12 12.39 -2.25
CA ARG A 122 29.09 12.74 -3.29
C ARG A 122 30.03 13.84 -2.86
N ALA A 123 29.52 14.90 -2.24
CA ALA A 123 30.34 16.01 -1.78
C ALA A 123 31.39 15.57 -0.72
N VAL A 124 30.99 14.71 0.22
CA VAL A 124 31.90 14.13 1.22
C VAL A 124 32.94 13.24 0.55
N ARG A 125 32.52 12.33 -0.36
CA ARG A 125 33.45 11.46 -1.10
C ARG A 125 34.50 12.25 -1.87
N ASP A 126 34.04 13.20 -2.68
CA ASP A 126 34.93 13.99 -3.53
C ASP A 126 35.87 14.86 -2.69
N GLY A 127 35.39 15.46 -1.61
CA GLY A 127 36.24 16.23 -0.68
C GLY A 127 37.27 15.37 0.06
N LEU A 128 36.97 14.12 0.38
CA LEU A 128 37.95 13.19 0.97
C LEU A 128 39.01 12.74 -0.07
N ARG A 129 38.60 12.51 -1.31
CA ARG A 129 39.52 12.23 -2.41
C ARG A 129 40.51 13.39 -2.58
N ASP A 130 39.99 14.63 -2.61
CA ASP A 130 40.81 15.82 -2.78
C ASP A 130 41.77 16.06 -1.59
N ALA A 131 41.32 15.78 -0.35
CA ALA A 131 42.10 16.02 0.86
C ALA A 131 43.12 14.91 1.18
N LEU A 132 42.78 13.65 0.91
CA LEU A 132 43.56 12.49 1.35
C LEU A 132 44.10 11.65 0.19
N GLY A 133 43.64 11.86 -1.05
CA GLY A 133 44.07 11.09 -2.21
C GLY A 133 43.60 9.63 -2.21
N VAL A 134 42.44 9.35 -1.58
CA VAL A 134 41.89 7.99 -1.47
C VAL A 134 40.53 7.85 -2.15
N GLU A 135 40.28 6.70 -2.77
CA GLU A 135 38.97 6.36 -3.35
C GLU A 135 38.17 5.54 -2.34
N VAL A 136 37.13 6.18 -1.79
CA VAL A 136 36.25 5.61 -0.76
C VAL A 136 34.78 5.66 -1.17
N GLY A 137 33.97 4.78 -0.62
CA GLY A 137 32.54 4.88 -0.65
C GLY A 137 32.00 5.71 0.52
N VAL A 138 30.87 6.39 0.34
CA VAL A 138 30.20 7.14 1.42
C VAL A 138 28.73 6.75 1.43
N VAL A 139 28.19 6.43 2.62
CA VAL A 139 26.77 6.18 2.86
C VAL A 139 26.28 7.12 3.95
N VAL A 140 25.26 7.90 3.66
CA VAL A 140 24.51 8.70 4.65
C VAL A 140 23.44 7.81 5.25
N THR A 141 23.43 7.68 6.59
CA THR A 141 22.55 6.76 7.30
C THR A 141 21.55 7.48 8.20
N ASP A 142 20.35 6.94 8.29
CA ASP A 142 19.35 7.39 9.27
C ASP A 142 18.65 6.19 9.93
N THR A 143 18.06 6.40 11.11
CA THR A 143 17.49 5.31 11.91
C THR A 143 16.01 5.12 11.63
N PHE A 144 15.62 3.94 11.16
CA PHE A 144 14.23 3.60 10.78
C PHE A 144 13.62 2.53 11.69
N GLY A 145 12.31 2.66 11.92
CA GLY A 145 11.47 1.53 12.32
C GLY A 145 11.23 0.58 11.15
N ARG A 146 10.98 -0.68 11.46
CA ARG A 146 10.71 -1.72 10.45
C ARG A 146 9.32 -2.30 10.63
N PRO A 147 8.50 -2.45 9.56
CA PRO A 147 7.25 -3.19 9.64
C PRO A 147 7.47 -4.62 10.17
N TRP A 148 6.53 -5.10 10.97
CA TRP A 148 6.50 -6.45 11.59
C TRP A 148 7.70 -6.84 12.47
N ARG A 149 8.58 -5.93 12.80
CA ARG A 149 9.72 -6.18 13.70
C ARG A 149 9.83 -5.09 14.74
N ASN A 150 10.13 -5.48 15.97
CA ASN A 150 10.50 -4.53 17.02
C ASN A 150 11.93 -4.04 16.82
N GLY A 151 12.21 -2.83 17.30
CA GLY A 151 13.51 -2.19 17.23
C GLY A 151 13.71 -1.33 15.98
N LEU A 152 14.71 -0.49 16.06
CA LEU A 152 15.17 0.39 15.01
C LEU A 152 16.46 -0.16 14.40
N THR A 153 16.79 0.28 13.20
CA THR A 153 18.09 0.02 12.57
C THR A 153 18.45 1.20 11.68
N ASP A 154 19.73 1.46 11.48
CA ASP A 154 20.13 2.41 10.45
C ASP A 154 19.89 1.81 9.06
N VAL A 155 19.49 2.66 8.14
CA VAL A 155 19.35 2.38 6.71
C VAL A 155 20.08 3.47 5.93
N ALA A 156 20.45 3.17 4.69
CA ALA A 156 21.05 4.13 3.78
C ALA A 156 19.96 5.05 3.21
N ILE A 157 20.15 6.36 3.37
CA ILE A 157 19.28 7.38 2.77
C ILE A 157 19.99 8.17 1.66
N GLY A 158 21.33 8.10 1.60
CA GLY A 158 22.17 8.66 0.56
C GLY A 158 23.42 7.82 0.39
N ALA A 159 23.95 7.74 -0.82
CA ALA A 159 25.18 7.01 -1.10
C ALA A 159 25.96 7.62 -2.28
N ALA A 160 27.28 7.42 -2.28
CA ALA A 160 28.16 7.76 -3.39
C ALA A 160 29.34 6.80 -3.42
N GLY A 161 29.71 6.32 -4.61
CA GLY A 161 30.81 5.39 -4.80
C GLY A 161 30.59 4.02 -4.13
N VAL A 162 29.33 3.61 -3.93
CA VAL A 162 28.94 2.34 -3.31
C VAL A 162 27.94 1.61 -4.20
N LYS A 163 28.12 0.32 -4.40
CA LYS A 163 27.09 -0.55 -4.99
C LYS A 163 25.96 -0.72 -3.96
N VAL A 164 24.95 0.10 -4.06
CA VAL A 164 23.84 0.12 -3.08
C VAL A 164 22.99 -1.14 -3.10
N LEU A 165 22.91 -1.80 -4.25
CA LEU A 165 22.22 -3.08 -4.47
C LEU A 165 23.18 -4.09 -5.11
N ASP A 166 23.12 -5.34 -4.66
CA ASP A 166 23.77 -6.46 -5.34
C ASP A 166 22.70 -7.33 -6.01
N ASP A 167 22.59 -7.21 -7.33
CA ASP A 167 21.57 -7.88 -8.13
C ASP A 167 22.08 -9.24 -8.61
N LEU A 168 21.66 -10.31 -7.93
CA LEU A 168 22.01 -11.69 -8.22
C LEU A 168 21.05 -12.37 -9.20
N ARG A 169 20.06 -11.66 -9.71
CA ARG A 169 19.11 -12.22 -10.68
C ARG A 169 19.80 -12.60 -11.97
N GLY A 170 19.40 -13.75 -12.52
CA GLY A 170 20.04 -14.34 -13.70
C GLY A 170 21.27 -15.19 -13.40
N GLY A 171 21.77 -15.19 -12.14
CA GLY A 171 22.76 -16.15 -11.64
C GLY A 171 22.12 -17.47 -11.20
N THR A 172 22.96 -18.35 -10.64
CA THR A 172 22.53 -19.65 -10.10
C THR A 172 23.06 -19.85 -8.68
N ASP A 173 22.34 -20.65 -7.87
CA ASP A 173 22.86 -21.11 -6.58
C ASP A 173 23.90 -22.21 -6.76
N VAL A 174 24.43 -22.72 -5.63
CA VAL A 174 25.45 -23.79 -5.62
C VAL A 174 24.97 -25.13 -6.22
N TYR A 175 23.68 -25.31 -6.40
CA TYR A 175 23.06 -26.49 -7.01
C TYR A 175 22.65 -26.25 -8.47
N GLY A 176 22.89 -25.04 -9.01
CA GLY A 176 22.51 -24.67 -10.39
C GLY A 176 21.06 -24.20 -10.54
N ASN A 177 20.32 -23.94 -9.43
CA ASN A 177 18.99 -23.38 -9.53
C ASN A 177 19.03 -21.88 -9.85
N PRO A 178 18.19 -21.36 -10.77
CA PRO A 178 18.21 -19.96 -11.15
C PRO A 178 17.79 -19.03 -10.00
N LEU A 179 18.55 -17.96 -9.76
CA LEU A 179 18.18 -16.88 -8.85
C LEU A 179 17.31 -15.89 -9.63
N SER A 180 16.00 -15.87 -9.35
CA SER A 180 15.03 -15.06 -10.10
C SER A 180 14.62 -13.76 -9.40
N ALA A 181 14.83 -13.65 -8.08
CA ALA A 181 14.32 -12.56 -7.26
C ALA A 181 15.32 -11.97 -6.27
N THR A 182 16.55 -12.50 -6.20
CA THR A 182 17.52 -12.14 -5.17
C THR A 182 18.23 -10.84 -5.54
N VAL A 183 17.96 -9.78 -4.77
CA VAL A 183 18.67 -8.50 -4.80
C VAL A 183 18.98 -8.14 -3.35
N VAL A 184 20.25 -7.95 -3.01
CA VAL A 184 20.71 -7.64 -1.65
C VAL A 184 20.82 -6.12 -1.49
N ALA A 185 20.28 -5.58 -0.41
CA ALA A 185 20.38 -4.16 -0.06
C ALA A 185 21.71 -3.87 0.66
N THR A 186 22.80 -3.91 -0.08
CA THR A 186 24.17 -3.83 0.46
C THR A 186 24.40 -2.57 1.28
N ALA A 187 23.88 -1.42 0.83
CA ALA A 187 24.06 -0.17 1.57
C ALA A 187 23.32 -0.16 2.92
N ASP A 188 22.15 -0.82 3.02
CA ASP A 188 21.42 -0.97 4.28
C ASP A 188 22.16 -1.91 5.25
N GLU A 189 22.77 -2.99 4.75
CA GLU A 189 23.59 -3.88 5.58
C GLU A 189 24.82 -3.16 6.14
N LEU A 190 25.46 -2.33 5.32
CA LEU A 190 26.57 -1.47 5.76
C LEU A 190 26.09 -0.45 6.80
N ALA A 191 24.98 0.24 6.56
CA ALA A 191 24.39 1.21 7.48
C ALA A 191 24.12 0.60 8.86
N ALA A 192 23.48 -0.58 8.88
CA ALA A 192 23.19 -1.33 10.11
C ALA A 192 24.46 -1.77 10.86
N ALA A 193 25.50 -2.21 10.12
CA ALA A 193 26.78 -2.56 10.72
C ALA A 193 27.46 -1.35 11.40
N GLY A 194 27.36 -0.17 10.77
CA GLY A 194 27.91 1.07 11.33
C GLY A 194 27.20 1.54 12.60
N ASP A 195 25.88 1.35 12.71
CA ASP A 195 25.09 1.74 13.89
C ASP A 195 25.59 1.00 15.16
N LEU A 196 26.03 -0.26 15.03
CA LEU A 196 26.56 -1.06 16.13
C LEU A 196 27.78 -0.42 16.82
N VAL A 197 28.58 0.35 16.07
CA VAL A 197 29.80 0.99 16.62
C VAL A 197 29.62 2.48 16.87
N LYS A 198 28.74 3.16 16.13
CA LYS A 198 28.40 4.57 16.36
C LYS A 198 27.62 4.76 17.66
N GLY A 199 26.59 3.95 17.87
CA GLY A 199 25.70 4.06 19.02
C GLY A 199 24.93 5.40 19.10
N LYS A 200 23.86 5.44 19.88
CA LYS A 200 22.97 6.63 19.93
C LYS A 200 23.48 7.79 20.76
N ALA A 201 24.32 7.56 21.74
CA ALA A 201 24.76 8.57 22.73
C ALA A 201 26.30 8.69 22.83
N SER A 202 27.04 8.12 21.90
CA SER A 202 28.49 8.08 21.92
C SER A 202 29.19 9.37 21.45
N GLY A 203 28.46 10.22 20.69
CA GLY A 203 29.05 11.37 20.00
C GLY A 203 29.95 10.96 18.80
N LEU A 204 29.80 9.74 18.28
CA LEU A 204 30.60 9.19 17.17
C LEU A 204 29.73 9.14 15.89
N PRO A 205 29.67 10.23 15.10
CA PRO A 205 28.71 10.33 13.98
C PRO A 205 29.16 9.62 12.69
N VAL A 206 30.41 9.16 12.63
CA VAL A 206 30.99 8.50 11.45
C VAL A 206 31.61 7.15 11.84
N ALA A 207 31.36 6.13 11.03
CA ALA A 207 32.06 4.85 11.12
C ALA A 207 32.73 4.51 9.78
N VAL A 208 33.73 3.64 9.82
CA VAL A 208 34.45 3.14 8.65
C VAL A 208 34.28 1.64 8.56
N VAL A 209 34.05 1.14 7.35
CA VAL A 209 34.05 -0.28 6.99
C VAL A 209 35.23 -0.55 6.08
N ARG A 210 36.02 -1.55 6.39
CA ARG A 210 37.18 -1.99 5.59
C ARG A 210 37.18 -3.50 5.36
N GLY A 211 37.58 -3.93 4.19
CA GLY A 211 37.68 -5.35 3.83
C GLY A 211 36.60 -5.83 2.87
N LEU A 212 35.80 -4.91 2.30
CA LEU A 212 34.78 -5.19 1.32
C LEU A 212 35.00 -4.39 0.01
N PRO A 213 36.16 -4.52 -0.67
CA PRO A 213 36.44 -3.68 -1.83
C PRO A 213 35.45 -3.88 -2.98
N HIS A 214 34.78 -5.01 -3.05
CA HIS A 214 33.77 -5.31 -4.09
C HIS A 214 32.47 -4.48 -3.96
N VAL A 215 32.24 -3.84 -2.80
CA VAL A 215 31.05 -2.96 -2.61
C VAL A 215 31.35 -1.50 -3.00
N VAL A 216 32.61 -1.13 -3.16
CA VAL A 216 32.97 0.21 -3.64
C VAL A 216 32.90 0.21 -5.17
N ALA A 217 32.17 1.16 -5.73
CA ALA A 217 32.04 1.33 -7.18
C ALA A 217 33.25 2.09 -7.72
N ASP A 218 33.69 1.75 -8.91
CA ASP A 218 34.73 2.51 -9.62
C ASP A 218 34.29 3.98 -9.81
N ALA A 219 35.22 4.91 -9.66
CA ALA A 219 34.97 6.35 -9.73
C ALA A 219 34.30 6.80 -11.04
N ASP A 220 34.56 6.07 -12.13
CA ASP A 220 34.05 6.33 -13.47
C ASP A 220 32.81 5.49 -13.87
N ALA A 221 32.25 4.71 -12.93
CA ALA A 221 31.08 3.89 -13.22
C ALA A 221 29.89 4.80 -13.52
N SER A 222 29.46 4.84 -14.77
CA SER A 222 28.16 5.39 -15.19
C SER A 222 27.05 4.58 -14.49
N GLY A 223 26.48 5.11 -13.42
CA GLY A 223 25.43 4.43 -12.66
C GLY A 223 25.57 4.55 -11.14
N ASP A 224 26.21 5.58 -10.61
CA ASP A 224 26.14 5.93 -9.19
C ASP A 224 24.77 6.56 -8.91
N ASP A 225 23.72 5.72 -8.96
CA ASP A 225 22.32 6.12 -8.75
C ASP A 225 22.01 6.50 -7.29
N GLY A 226 23.01 6.34 -6.42
CA GLY A 226 22.90 6.62 -4.99
C GLY A 226 21.91 5.69 -4.26
N ALA A 227 21.62 6.00 -3.00
CA ALA A 227 20.65 5.26 -2.20
C ALA A 227 19.21 5.43 -2.72
N ARG A 228 18.94 6.45 -3.55
CA ARG A 228 17.65 6.64 -4.20
C ARG A 228 17.22 5.45 -5.05
N ALA A 229 18.18 4.70 -5.64
CA ALA A 229 17.89 3.46 -6.36
C ALA A 229 17.23 2.37 -5.51
N MET A 230 17.37 2.45 -4.19
CA MET A 230 16.76 1.50 -3.24
C MET A 230 15.32 1.87 -2.89
N VAL A 231 14.89 3.10 -3.17
CA VAL A 231 13.52 3.56 -2.90
C VAL A 231 12.59 2.96 -3.96
N ARG A 232 11.70 2.07 -3.51
CA ARG A 232 10.75 1.42 -4.42
C ARG A 232 9.73 2.44 -4.94
N VAL A 233 9.47 2.40 -6.25
CA VAL A 233 8.40 3.20 -6.85
C VAL A 233 7.08 2.78 -6.23
N ALA A 234 6.31 3.74 -5.70
CA ALA A 234 5.07 3.45 -4.97
C ALA A 234 4.06 2.61 -5.78
N ALA A 235 4.04 2.73 -7.12
CA ALA A 235 3.16 1.92 -7.98
C ALA A 235 3.48 0.42 -7.93
N ASP A 236 4.74 0.06 -7.69
CA ASP A 236 5.25 -1.31 -7.71
C ASP A 236 5.35 -1.91 -6.29
N ASP A 237 5.06 -1.11 -5.24
CA ASP A 237 5.12 -1.56 -3.87
C ASP A 237 3.77 -2.19 -3.44
N MET A 238 3.81 -3.46 -3.02
CA MET A 238 2.65 -4.17 -2.48
C MET A 238 2.09 -3.52 -1.20
N PHE A 239 2.92 -2.80 -0.45
CA PHE A 239 2.58 -2.14 0.82
C PHE A 239 2.40 -0.62 0.67
N ARG A 240 2.26 -0.11 -0.56
CA ARG A 240 2.13 1.33 -0.85
C ARG A 240 0.97 2.02 -0.15
N LEU A 241 -0.13 1.28 0.10
CA LEU A 241 -1.31 1.82 0.74
C LEU A 241 -1.22 1.68 2.26
N GLY A 242 -1.37 2.78 2.96
CA GLY A 242 -1.61 2.78 4.39
C GLY A 242 -3.03 2.33 4.73
N THR A 243 -3.29 2.08 6.02
CA THR A 243 -4.59 1.55 6.47
C THR A 243 -5.79 2.42 6.07
N SER A 244 -5.69 3.75 6.24
CA SER A 244 -6.76 4.69 5.85
C SER A 244 -6.89 4.84 4.33
N GLU A 245 -5.80 4.74 3.60
CA GLU A 245 -5.79 4.79 2.14
C GLU A 245 -6.39 3.52 1.55
N ALA A 246 -6.07 2.35 2.11
CA ALA A 246 -6.63 1.07 1.67
C ALA A 246 -8.16 1.04 1.78
N VAL A 247 -8.72 1.61 2.86
CA VAL A 247 -10.19 1.74 3.01
C VAL A 247 -10.80 2.61 1.92
N ARG A 248 -10.18 3.77 1.62
CA ARG A 248 -10.68 4.66 0.55
C ARG A 248 -10.51 4.02 -0.82
N GLU A 249 -9.39 3.36 -1.06
CA GLU A 249 -9.11 2.69 -2.32
C GLU A 249 -10.06 1.52 -2.56
N ALA A 250 -10.44 0.75 -1.55
CA ALA A 250 -11.43 -0.32 -1.65
C ALA A 250 -12.76 0.20 -2.22
N LEU A 251 -13.20 1.39 -1.80
CA LEU A 251 -14.40 2.05 -2.35
C LEU A 251 -14.22 2.44 -3.83
N ASN A 252 -13.02 2.86 -4.23
CA ASN A 252 -12.69 3.25 -5.60
C ASN A 252 -12.51 2.05 -6.53
N LEU A 253 -11.97 0.95 -6.04
CA LEU A 253 -11.79 -0.30 -6.80
C LEU A 253 -13.14 -0.89 -7.24
N ARG A 254 -14.20 -0.74 -6.44
CA ARG A 254 -15.52 -1.25 -6.79
C ARG A 254 -16.07 -0.54 -8.04
N ARG A 255 -16.16 -1.27 -9.13
CA ARG A 255 -16.72 -0.79 -10.42
C ARG A 255 -17.83 -1.74 -10.88
N THR A 256 -18.74 -1.22 -11.69
CA THR A 256 -19.72 -2.06 -12.37
C THR A 256 -19.05 -2.69 -13.58
N VAL A 257 -18.78 -4.00 -13.50
CA VAL A 257 -18.16 -4.81 -14.56
C VAL A 257 -19.25 -5.65 -15.20
N ARG A 258 -19.34 -5.61 -16.53
CA ARG A 258 -20.38 -6.32 -17.31
C ARG A 258 -19.81 -7.34 -18.28
N GLU A 259 -18.48 -7.35 -18.44
CA GLU A 259 -17.77 -8.32 -19.29
C GLU A 259 -16.76 -9.10 -18.43
N PHE A 260 -16.88 -10.41 -18.49
CA PHE A 260 -16.10 -11.32 -17.66
C PHE A 260 -15.29 -12.26 -18.54
N THR A 261 -14.16 -12.77 -18.01
CA THR A 261 -13.43 -13.89 -18.58
C THR A 261 -14.22 -15.19 -18.35
N GLY A 262 -13.80 -16.27 -19.00
CA GLY A 262 -14.35 -17.60 -18.74
C GLY A 262 -13.76 -18.29 -17.51
N GLU A 263 -12.89 -17.62 -16.74
CA GLU A 263 -12.23 -18.19 -15.57
C GLU A 263 -13.26 -18.49 -14.46
N PRO A 264 -13.15 -19.66 -13.80
CA PRO A 264 -13.98 -19.99 -12.64
C PRO A 264 -13.76 -19.00 -11.49
N VAL A 265 -14.84 -18.65 -10.79
CA VAL A 265 -14.78 -17.86 -9.57
C VAL A 265 -14.58 -18.78 -8.36
N ASP A 266 -13.62 -18.44 -7.49
CA ASP A 266 -13.46 -19.13 -6.19
C ASP A 266 -14.71 -18.90 -5.32
N PRO A 267 -15.49 -19.94 -4.97
CA PRO A 267 -16.63 -19.79 -4.08
C PRO A 267 -16.25 -19.29 -2.69
N GLY A 268 -15.01 -19.53 -2.25
CA GLY A 268 -14.47 -19.02 -0.99
C GLY A 268 -14.37 -17.50 -0.98
N ALA A 269 -13.94 -16.89 -2.09
CA ALA A 269 -13.89 -15.44 -2.24
C ALA A 269 -15.29 -14.82 -2.14
N VAL A 270 -16.29 -15.44 -2.76
CA VAL A 270 -17.68 -14.96 -2.68
C VAL A 270 -18.22 -15.09 -1.25
N ARG A 271 -17.93 -16.18 -0.54
CA ARG A 271 -18.32 -16.35 0.87
C ARG A 271 -17.65 -15.33 1.78
N ARG A 272 -16.37 -14.98 1.57
CA ARG A 272 -15.69 -13.88 2.29
C ARG A 272 -16.37 -12.54 2.02
N ALA A 273 -16.82 -12.29 0.79
CA ALA A 273 -17.58 -11.09 0.46
C ALA A 273 -18.95 -11.06 1.15
N VAL A 274 -19.64 -12.19 1.30
CA VAL A 274 -20.88 -12.27 2.11
C VAL A 274 -20.57 -11.99 3.58
N ALA A 275 -19.48 -12.51 4.14
CA ALA A 275 -19.07 -12.21 5.52
C ALA A 275 -18.85 -10.70 5.74
N ALA A 276 -18.29 -9.99 4.75
CA ALA A 276 -18.18 -8.53 4.79
C ALA A 276 -19.56 -7.85 4.65
N ALA A 277 -20.47 -8.37 3.83
CA ALA A 277 -21.81 -7.81 3.65
C ALA A 277 -22.61 -7.75 4.95
N VAL A 278 -22.56 -8.81 5.74
CA VAL A 278 -23.34 -8.93 6.99
C VAL A 278 -22.81 -8.09 8.16
N THR A 279 -21.73 -7.31 7.95
CA THR A 279 -21.26 -6.30 8.89
C THR A 279 -21.94 -4.94 8.71
N ALA A 280 -22.83 -4.79 7.73
CA ALA A 280 -23.54 -3.55 7.50
C ALA A 280 -24.46 -3.19 8.68
N PRO A 281 -24.75 -1.91 8.91
CA PRO A 281 -25.68 -1.51 9.95
C PRO A 281 -27.09 -2.03 9.64
N ALA A 282 -27.79 -2.48 10.68
CA ALA A 282 -29.15 -3.00 10.57
C ALA A 282 -30.05 -2.43 11.67
N PRO A 283 -31.36 -2.20 11.37
CA PRO A 283 -32.31 -1.74 12.38
C PRO A 283 -32.55 -2.82 13.45
N HIS A 284 -32.80 -2.40 14.68
CA HIS A 284 -33.20 -3.24 15.81
C HIS A 284 -32.26 -4.44 16.06
N HIS A 285 -30.96 -4.34 15.71
CA HIS A 285 -29.99 -5.44 15.78
C HIS A 285 -30.42 -6.70 15.00
N THR A 286 -31.25 -6.53 13.97
CA THR A 286 -31.71 -7.61 13.08
C THR A 286 -30.62 -8.00 12.07
N THR A 287 -30.92 -9.02 11.26
CA THR A 287 -30.03 -9.46 10.16
C THR A 287 -30.83 -9.53 8.87
N PRO A 288 -31.17 -8.37 8.24
CA PRO A 288 -32.10 -8.28 7.14
C PRO A 288 -31.58 -8.82 5.80
N TRP A 289 -30.48 -9.56 5.81
CA TRP A 289 -29.84 -10.07 4.60
C TRP A 289 -29.88 -11.59 4.53
N ARG A 290 -30.13 -12.06 3.32
CA ARG A 290 -29.80 -13.43 2.90
C ARG A 290 -29.15 -13.36 1.52
N PHE A 291 -28.22 -14.25 1.24
CA PHE A 291 -27.56 -14.34 -0.06
C PHE A 291 -27.71 -15.75 -0.60
N VAL A 292 -28.38 -15.87 -1.75
CA VAL A 292 -28.47 -17.13 -2.47
C VAL A 292 -27.33 -17.19 -3.50
N LEU A 293 -26.43 -18.15 -3.35
CA LEU A 293 -25.24 -18.28 -4.18
C LEU A 293 -25.46 -19.37 -5.24
N LEU A 294 -25.44 -19.01 -6.51
CA LEU A 294 -25.72 -19.91 -7.63
C LEU A 294 -24.39 -20.43 -8.22
N GLU A 295 -23.84 -21.46 -7.60
CA GLU A 295 -22.55 -22.05 -7.96
C GLU A 295 -22.67 -22.91 -9.24
N SER A 296 -23.75 -23.65 -9.40
CA SER A 296 -23.93 -24.53 -10.58
C SER A 296 -24.47 -23.77 -11.78
N GLN A 297 -23.96 -24.11 -12.96
CA GLN A 297 -24.47 -23.55 -14.23
C GLN A 297 -25.95 -23.89 -14.42
N GLY A 298 -26.39 -25.11 -14.06
CA GLY A 298 -27.79 -25.51 -14.20
C GLY A 298 -28.74 -24.65 -13.38
N ALA A 299 -28.38 -24.27 -12.13
CA ALA A 299 -29.19 -23.38 -11.30
C ALA A 299 -29.29 -21.99 -11.91
N ARG A 300 -28.16 -21.42 -12.39
CA ARG A 300 -28.14 -20.13 -13.07
C ARG A 300 -29.03 -20.13 -14.31
N THR A 301 -28.90 -21.16 -15.17
CA THR A 301 -29.68 -21.26 -16.39
C THR A 301 -31.18 -21.34 -16.11
N ARG A 302 -31.63 -22.19 -15.18
CA ARG A 302 -33.05 -22.31 -14.83
C ARG A 302 -33.62 -20.97 -14.34
N LEU A 303 -32.91 -20.29 -13.45
CA LEU A 303 -33.37 -18.98 -12.95
C LEU A 303 -33.48 -17.95 -14.08
N LEU A 304 -32.44 -17.82 -14.88
CA LEU A 304 -32.39 -16.80 -15.93
C LEU A 304 -33.37 -17.07 -17.08
N ASP A 305 -33.69 -18.32 -17.38
CA ASP A 305 -34.68 -18.69 -18.35
C ASP A 305 -36.10 -18.34 -17.86
N ALA A 306 -36.44 -18.69 -16.62
CA ALA A 306 -37.72 -18.34 -16.02
C ALA A 306 -37.91 -16.81 -15.91
N MET A 307 -36.90 -16.07 -15.49
CA MET A 307 -36.93 -14.60 -15.44
C MET A 307 -37.08 -13.97 -16.82
N ARG A 308 -36.43 -14.53 -17.85
CA ARG A 308 -36.56 -14.08 -19.24
C ARG A 308 -37.99 -14.28 -19.72
N ASP A 309 -38.57 -15.43 -19.46
CA ASP A 309 -39.93 -15.77 -19.93
C ASP A 309 -40.99 -14.89 -19.25
N ALA A 310 -40.83 -14.63 -17.96
CA ALA A 310 -41.67 -13.65 -17.24
C ALA A 310 -41.55 -12.25 -17.84
N TRP A 311 -40.32 -11.80 -18.12
CA TRP A 311 -40.10 -10.47 -18.73
C TRP A 311 -40.67 -10.37 -20.14
N ILE A 312 -40.54 -11.41 -20.96
CA ILE A 312 -41.18 -11.47 -22.28
C ILE A 312 -42.70 -11.33 -22.16
N ALA A 313 -43.31 -12.04 -21.22
CA ALA A 313 -44.78 -11.93 -20.97
C ALA A 313 -45.18 -10.51 -20.60
N ASP A 314 -44.42 -9.83 -19.75
CA ASP A 314 -44.68 -8.42 -19.38
C ASP A 314 -44.54 -7.47 -20.56
N LEU A 315 -43.45 -7.61 -21.36
CA LEU A 315 -43.23 -6.77 -22.54
C LEU A 315 -44.33 -6.95 -23.62
N ARG A 316 -44.86 -8.16 -23.77
CA ARG A 316 -45.97 -8.43 -24.68
C ARG A 316 -47.28 -7.82 -24.15
N ARG A 317 -47.50 -7.90 -22.83
CA ARG A 317 -48.64 -7.25 -22.17
C ARG A 317 -48.62 -5.72 -22.34
N ASP A 318 -47.40 -5.13 -22.36
CA ASP A 318 -47.16 -3.71 -22.64
C ASP A 318 -47.32 -3.36 -24.15
N GLY A 319 -47.70 -4.32 -25.01
CA GLY A 319 -47.89 -4.08 -26.45
C GLY A 319 -46.59 -3.87 -27.25
N ARG A 320 -45.45 -4.37 -26.77
CA ARG A 320 -44.19 -4.21 -27.49
C ARG A 320 -44.10 -5.18 -28.67
N SER A 321 -43.51 -4.71 -29.77
CA SER A 321 -43.21 -5.58 -30.93
C SER A 321 -42.19 -6.65 -30.59
N GLU A 322 -42.24 -7.80 -31.27
CA GLU A 322 -41.28 -8.92 -31.05
C GLU A 322 -39.84 -8.48 -31.27
N GLU A 323 -39.57 -7.58 -32.22
CA GLU A 323 -38.22 -7.02 -32.42
C GLU A 323 -37.78 -6.21 -31.19
N SER A 324 -38.65 -5.37 -30.61
CA SER A 324 -38.39 -4.62 -29.39
C SER A 324 -38.17 -5.54 -28.20
N VAL A 325 -38.98 -6.62 -28.09
CA VAL A 325 -38.82 -7.66 -27.07
C VAL A 325 -37.43 -8.30 -27.17
N ALA A 326 -37.04 -8.81 -28.36
CA ALA A 326 -35.77 -9.45 -28.59
C ALA A 326 -34.56 -8.51 -28.26
N LYS A 327 -34.66 -7.22 -28.63
CA LYS A 327 -33.62 -6.22 -28.32
C LYS A 327 -33.50 -5.97 -26.81
N ARG A 328 -34.61 -5.97 -26.07
CA ARG A 328 -34.61 -5.74 -24.62
C ARG A 328 -34.11 -6.91 -23.84
N VAL A 329 -34.46 -8.13 -24.22
CA VAL A 329 -34.08 -9.38 -23.57
C VAL A 329 -32.57 -9.57 -23.59
N ARG A 330 -31.85 -9.15 -24.64
CA ARG A 330 -30.40 -9.17 -24.71
C ARG A 330 -29.71 -8.37 -23.60
N ARG A 331 -30.39 -7.43 -22.94
CA ARG A 331 -29.83 -6.73 -21.77
C ARG A 331 -29.60 -7.63 -20.56
N GLY A 332 -30.26 -8.80 -20.53
CA GLY A 332 -30.04 -9.86 -19.54
C GLY A 332 -28.76 -10.65 -19.72
N ASP A 333 -28.04 -10.47 -20.85
CA ASP A 333 -26.85 -11.24 -21.17
C ASP A 333 -25.70 -11.01 -20.16
N VAL A 334 -25.69 -9.86 -19.46
CA VAL A 334 -24.74 -9.59 -18.38
C VAL A 334 -24.79 -10.65 -17.28
N LEU A 335 -26.01 -11.06 -16.87
CA LEU A 335 -26.18 -12.11 -15.88
C LEU A 335 -25.89 -13.49 -16.47
N ARG A 336 -26.28 -13.71 -17.73
CA ARG A 336 -26.15 -15.00 -18.44
C ARG A 336 -24.68 -15.35 -18.71
N ASN A 337 -23.87 -14.35 -19.04
CA ASN A 337 -22.45 -14.52 -19.34
C ASN A 337 -21.55 -14.51 -18.10
N ALA A 338 -22.11 -14.24 -16.92
CA ALA A 338 -21.35 -14.25 -15.69
C ALA A 338 -21.05 -15.69 -15.23
N PRO A 339 -19.81 -16.01 -14.86
CA PRO A 339 -19.46 -17.33 -14.35
C PRO A 339 -20.06 -17.66 -12.98
N TYR A 340 -20.52 -16.66 -12.24
CA TYR A 340 -21.13 -16.81 -10.92
C TYR A 340 -22.23 -15.79 -10.70
N LEU A 341 -23.30 -16.17 -9.99
CA LEU A 341 -24.37 -15.27 -9.58
C LEU A 341 -24.65 -15.36 -8.09
N ALA A 342 -24.93 -14.18 -7.48
CA ALA A 342 -25.46 -14.10 -6.13
C ALA A 342 -26.78 -13.31 -6.18
N VAL A 343 -27.78 -13.81 -5.46
CA VAL A 343 -29.09 -13.13 -5.32
C VAL A 343 -29.21 -12.67 -3.86
N PRO A 344 -28.97 -11.37 -3.57
CA PRO A 344 -29.27 -10.82 -2.26
C PRO A 344 -30.79 -10.71 -2.06
N CYS A 345 -31.25 -11.10 -0.87
CA CYS A 345 -32.64 -11.03 -0.49
C CYS A 345 -32.80 -10.20 0.79
N LEU A 346 -33.85 -9.41 0.84
CA LEU A 346 -34.31 -8.74 2.05
C LEU A 346 -35.15 -9.73 2.87
N VAL A 347 -34.94 -9.74 4.18
CA VAL A 347 -35.78 -10.42 5.16
C VAL A 347 -36.17 -9.40 6.23
N THR A 348 -37.45 -9.34 6.57
CA THR A 348 -37.98 -8.38 7.53
C THR A 348 -38.28 -9.00 8.89
N ASP A 349 -37.60 -10.11 9.22
CA ASP A 349 -37.72 -10.75 10.53
C ASP A 349 -37.27 -9.76 11.62
N GLY A 350 -38.13 -9.55 12.61
CA GLY A 350 -37.90 -8.59 13.71
C GLY A 350 -38.31 -7.15 13.37
N ALA A 351 -38.91 -6.90 12.22
CA ALA A 351 -39.50 -5.60 11.93
C ALA A 351 -40.71 -5.33 12.84
N HIS A 352 -40.86 -4.08 13.24
CA HIS A 352 -42.00 -3.65 14.05
C HIS A 352 -43.25 -3.42 13.18
N THR A 353 -44.42 -3.64 13.75
CA THR A 353 -45.69 -3.30 13.15
C THR A 353 -46.37 -2.20 13.97
N TYR A 354 -46.74 -1.10 13.35
CA TYR A 354 -47.22 0.09 14.04
C TYR A 354 -48.74 0.28 13.88
N GLY A 355 -49.37 -0.42 12.94
CA GLY A 355 -50.80 -0.33 12.68
C GLY A 355 -51.22 0.92 11.91
N ASP A 356 -50.27 1.68 11.33
CA ASP A 356 -50.53 2.73 10.34
C ASP A 356 -49.54 2.67 9.18
N GLU A 357 -50.05 2.92 7.98
CA GLU A 357 -49.31 2.79 6.72
C GLU A 357 -48.04 3.65 6.70
N ARG A 358 -48.05 4.85 7.26
CA ARG A 358 -46.87 5.75 7.25
C ARG A 358 -45.71 5.18 8.03
N ARG A 359 -45.97 4.63 9.23
CA ARG A 359 -44.89 4.04 10.07
C ARG A 359 -44.46 2.68 9.55
N ASP A 360 -45.41 1.85 9.09
CA ASP A 360 -45.10 0.53 8.52
C ASP A 360 -44.28 0.67 7.23
N THR A 361 -44.57 1.69 6.40
CA THR A 361 -43.75 2.03 5.20
C THR A 361 -42.35 2.47 5.62
N ALA A 362 -42.21 3.37 6.58
CA ALA A 362 -40.91 3.85 7.05
C ALA A 362 -40.05 2.70 7.65
N GLU A 363 -40.69 1.79 8.38
CA GLU A 363 -40.01 0.58 8.91
C GLU A 363 -39.45 -0.29 7.78
N ARG A 364 -40.27 -0.58 6.77
CA ARG A 364 -39.84 -1.34 5.59
C ARG A 364 -38.73 -0.62 4.82
N GLU A 365 -38.81 0.70 4.63
CA GLU A 365 -37.77 1.48 3.98
C GLU A 365 -36.44 1.39 4.71
N MET A 366 -36.46 1.45 6.03
CA MET A 366 -35.26 1.30 6.87
C MET A 366 -34.59 -0.06 6.67
N PHE A 367 -35.35 -1.14 6.58
CA PHE A 367 -34.85 -2.48 6.26
C PHE A 367 -34.27 -2.55 4.83
N VAL A 368 -34.93 -1.93 3.86
CA VAL A 368 -34.42 -1.84 2.46
C VAL A 368 -33.10 -1.09 2.40
N VAL A 369 -32.98 0.04 3.13
CA VAL A 369 -31.73 0.81 3.21
C VAL A 369 -30.60 -0.02 3.82
N ALA A 370 -30.88 -0.74 4.90
CA ALA A 370 -29.92 -1.64 5.54
C ALA A 370 -29.48 -2.76 4.59
N ALA A 371 -30.42 -3.35 3.85
CA ALA A 371 -30.10 -4.37 2.86
C ALA A 371 -29.23 -3.81 1.72
N GLY A 372 -29.51 -2.58 1.25
CA GLY A 372 -28.68 -1.88 0.28
C GLY A 372 -27.26 -1.63 0.76
N ALA A 373 -27.08 -1.28 2.05
CA ALA A 373 -25.77 -1.15 2.67
C ALA A 373 -25.01 -2.49 2.68
N GLY A 374 -25.67 -3.60 3.02
CA GLY A 374 -25.10 -4.94 2.93
C GLY A 374 -24.67 -5.32 1.51
N VAL A 375 -25.50 -5.03 0.51
CA VAL A 375 -25.12 -5.28 -0.89
C VAL A 375 -23.93 -4.42 -1.30
N GLN A 376 -23.84 -3.16 -0.89
CA GLN A 376 -22.69 -2.32 -1.18
C GLN A 376 -21.40 -2.90 -0.56
N ASN A 377 -21.44 -3.35 0.71
CA ASN A 377 -20.30 -4.01 1.34
C ASN A 377 -19.88 -5.27 0.58
N PHE A 378 -20.85 -6.08 0.13
CA PHE A 378 -20.60 -7.26 -0.72
C PHE A 378 -19.83 -6.89 -2.00
N LEU A 379 -20.27 -5.85 -2.72
CA LEU A 379 -19.66 -5.41 -3.96
C LEU A 379 -18.24 -4.85 -3.75
N VAL A 380 -18.00 -4.15 -2.64
CA VAL A 380 -16.67 -3.63 -2.27
C VAL A 380 -15.73 -4.79 -1.92
N ALA A 381 -16.22 -5.77 -1.15
CA ALA A 381 -15.42 -6.94 -0.79
C ALA A 381 -15.04 -7.78 -2.01
N LEU A 382 -15.97 -8.00 -2.97
CA LEU A 382 -15.66 -8.66 -4.24
C LEU A 382 -14.55 -7.93 -5.00
N ALA A 383 -14.56 -6.59 -5.03
CA ALA A 383 -13.51 -5.82 -5.66
C ALA A 383 -12.15 -5.99 -4.94
N GLY A 384 -12.15 -6.11 -3.61
CA GLY A 384 -10.96 -6.46 -2.81
C GLY A 384 -10.40 -7.85 -3.15
N GLU A 385 -11.26 -8.80 -3.50
CA GLU A 385 -10.89 -10.14 -4.00
C GLU A 385 -10.51 -10.14 -5.50
N ARG A 386 -10.37 -8.95 -6.12
CA ARG A 386 -10.09 -8.77 -7.55
C ARG A 386 -11.18 -9.32 -8.49
N LEU A 387 -12.40 -9.46 -7.99
CA LEU A 387 -13.57 -9.86 -8.75
C LEU A 387 -14.36 -8.65 -9.23
N GLY A 388 -14.75 -8.68 -10.49
CA GLY A 388 -15.70 -7.73 -11.06
C GLY A 388 -17.13 -8.11 -10.71
N SER A 389 -18.00 -7.11 -10.57
CA SER A 389 -19.42 -7.36 -10.29
C SER A 389 -20.35 -6.36 -10.98
N ALA A 390 -21.56 -6.82 -11.27
CA ALA A 390 -22.68 -5.97 -11.73
C ALA A 390 -23.96 -6.34 -10.98
N TRP A 391 -24.50 -5.38 -10.22
CA TRP A 391 -25.80 -5.54 -9.56
C TRP A 391 -26.92 -5.11 -10.50
N VAL A 392 -27.77 -6.05 -10.86
CA VAL A 392 -28.89 -5.89 -11.82
C VAL A 392 -30.19 -6.12 -11.07
N SER A 393 -31.11 -5.16 -11.14
CA SER A 393 -32.38 -5.16 -10.40
C SER A 393 -33.46 -6.11 -10.91
N SER A 394 -33.20 -6.89 -11.97
CA SER A 394 -34.22 -7.67 -12.70
C SER A 394 -35.04 -8.62 -11.82
N THR A 395 -34.46 -9.23 -10.77
CA THR A 395 -35.22 -10.13 -9.87
C THR A 395 -36.31 -9.41 -9.09
N MET A 396 -36.19 -8.09 -8.86
CA MET A 396 -37.20 -7.29 -8.16
C MET A 396 -38.51 -7.20 -8.92
N PHE A 397 -38.47 -7.36 -10.23
CA PHE A 397 -39.66 -7.29 -11.09
C PHE A 397 -40.39 -8.64 -11.25
N CYS A 398 -39.79 -9.75 -10.84
CA CYS A 398 -40.33 -11.09 -10.93
C CYS A 398 -40.08 -11.91 -9.65
N ARG A 399 -40.28 -11.31 -8.47
CA ARG A 399 -39.96 -11.92 -7.18
C ARG A 399 -40.56 -13.30 -6.97
N SER A 400 -41.83 -13.49 -7.33
CA SER A 400 -42.53 -14.78 -7.21
C SER A 400 -41.84 -15.87 -8.03
N VAL A 401 -41.48 -15.56 -9.30
CA VAL A 401 -40.74 -16.48 -10.16
C VAL A 401 -39.38 -16.86 -9.56
N VAL A 402 -38.65 -15.86 -9.02
CA VAL A 402 -37.36 -16.11 -8.39
C VAL A 402 -37.49 -17.02 -7.16
N ARG A 403 -38.50 -16.74 -6.30
CA ARG A 403 -38.75 -17.58 -5.12
C ARG A 403 -39.12 -19.02 -5.49
N GLU A 404 -40.00 -19.20 -6.46
CA GLU A 404 -40.41 -20.51 -6.95
C GLU A 404 -39.24 -21.31 -7.51
N VAL A 405 -38.43 -20.71 -8.40
CA VAL A 405 -37.31 -21.42 -9.07
C VAL A 405 -36.18 -21.78 -8.10
N LEU A 406 -35.95 -20.93 -7.08
CA LEU A 406 -34.89 -21.10 -6.10
C LEU A 406 -35.36 -21.76 -4.79
N ASP A 407 -36.64 -22.14 -4.70
CA ASP A 407 -37.26 -22.72 -3.50
C ASP A 407 -37.02 -21.84 -2.25
N LEU A 408 -37.33 -20.54 -2.37
CA LEU A 408 -37.13 -19.58 -1.29
C LEU A 408 -38.44 -19.33 -0.52
N PRO A 409 -38.35 -19.04 0.79
CA PRO A 409 -39.49 -18.63 1.59
C PRO A 409 -40.19 -17.38 1.02
N ASP A 410 -41.49 -17.28 1.18
CA ASP A 410 -42.30 -16.10 0.73
C ASP A 410 -41.85 -14.80 1.42
N THR A 411 -41.24 -14.90 2.60
CA THR A 411 -40.69 -13.78 3.37
C THR A 411 -39.35 -13.24 2.84
N TRP A 412 -38.77 -13.90 1.84
CA TRP A 412 -37.50 -13.45 1.23
C TRP A 412 -37.79 -12.64 -0.03
N ASP A 413 -37.47 -11.35 -0.01
CA ASP A 413 -37.63 -10.44 -1.14
C ASP A 413 -36.30 -10.32 -1.92
N PRO A 414 -36.18 -10.91 -3.13
CA PRO A 414 -35.01 -10.70 -3.98
C PRO A 414 -34.78 -9.23 -4.33
N LEU A 415 -33.55 -8.73 -4.09
CA LEU A 415 -33.16 -7.32 -4.29
C LEU A 415 -32.29 -7.10 -5.53
N GLY A 416 -32.38 -7.93 -6.51
CA GLY A 416 -31.55 -7.94 -7.69
C GLY A 416 -30.70 -9.22 -7.75
N ALA A 417 -29.95 -9.35 -8.83
CA ALA A 417 -28.93 -10.37 -8.98
C ALA A 417 -27.58 -9.71 -9.22
N VAL A 418 -26.53 -10.24 -8.60
CA VAL A 418 -25.15 -9.77 -8.77
C VAL A 418 -24.43 -10.77 -9.66
N ALA A 419 -24.07 -10.32 -10.86
CA ALA A 419 -23.12 -11.02 -11.73
C ALA A 419 -21.73 -10.86 -11.14
N VAL A 420 -20.97 -11.96 -11.02
CA VAL A 420 -19.61 -11.99 -10.47
C VAL A 420 -18.69 -12.77 -11.40
N GLY A 421 -17.47 -12.26 -11.60
CA GLY A 421 -16.46 -12.91 -12.44
C GLY A 421 -15.17 -12.11 -12.50
N HIS A 422 -14.15 -12.69 -13.14
CA HIS A 422 -12.91 -11.97 -13.42
C HIS A 422 -13.14 -10.97 -14.57
N PRO A 423 -12.78 -9.67 -14.39
CA PRO A 423 -12.97 -8.65 -15.42
C PRO A 423 -12.20 -8.98 -16.69
N LYS A 424 -12.83 -8.82 -17.87
CA LYS A 424 -12.17 -9.03 -19.15
C LYS A 424 -11.15 -7.94 -19.52
N GLY A 425 -11.16 -6.83 -18.83
CA GLY A 425 -10.23 -5.71 -19.05
C GLY A 425 -10.32 -4.68 -17.92
N ALA A 426 -9.45 -3.69 -17.97
CA ALA A 426 -9.44 -2.61 -17.01
C ALA A 426 -10.74 -1.78 -17.12
N ALA A 427 -11.35 -1.47 -15.99
CA ALA A 427 -12.49 -0.56 -15.95
C ALA A 427 -12.02 0.87 -16.32
N PRO A 428 -12.79 1.63 -17.10
CA PRO A 428 -12.46 3.01 -17.43
C PRO A 428 -12.35 3.86 -16.15
N PRO A 429 -11.53 4.91 -16.12
CA PRO A 429 -11.42 5.81 -14.99
C PRO A 429 -12.79 6.31 -14.54
N ARG A 430 -13.00 6.48 -13.23
CA ARG A 430 -14.21 7.10 -12.70
C ARG A 430 -14.12 8.61 -12.94
N ALA A 431 -15.17 9.21 -13.48
CA ALA A 431 -15.26 10.66 -13.53
C ALA A 431 -15.20 11.22 -12.10
N ALA A 432 -14.37 12.23 -11.89
CA ALA A 432 -14.33 12.97 -10.64
C ALA A 432 -15.70 13.61 -10.37
N ARG A 433 -16.14 13.53 -9.13
CA ARG A 433 -17.33 14.23 -8.66
C ARG A 433 -16.88 15.16 -7.54
N ASP A 434 -17.28 16.41 -7.64
CA ASP A 434 -17.07 17.38 -6.58
C ASP A 434 -18.05 17.08 -5.44
N ALA A 435 -17.52 16.71 -4.28
CA ALA A 435 -18.32 16.37 -3.10
C ALA A 435 -19.19 17.54 -2.64
N GLU A 436 -18.73 18.79 -2.83
CA GLU A 436 -19.48 20.00 -2.43
C GLU A 436 -20.84 20.12 -3.13
N THR A 437 -20.96 19.58 -4.35
CA THR A 437 -22.26 19.57 -5.07
C THR A 437 -23.32 18.68 -4.40
N PHE A 438 -22.94 17.82 -3.46
CA PHE A 438 -23.82 16.89 -2.74
C PHE A 438 -23.97 17.25 -1.26
N LEU A 439 -23.38 18.37 -0.82
CA LEU A 439 -23.39 18.81 0.57
C LEU A 439 -24.33 20.02 0.75
N THR A 440 -24.97 20.08 1.89
CA THR A 440 -25.66 21.26 2.38
C THR A 440 -25.33 21.42 3.87
N VAL A 441 -24.66 22.51 4.22
CA VAL A 441 -24.37 22.88 5.61
C VAL A 441 -25.46 23.79 6.12
N ARG A 442 -25.96 23.52 7.32
CA ARG A 442 -26.98 24.33 7.99
C ARG A 442 -26.43 24.81 9.32
#